data_57d54fdb11d46e5698ab13fdaaebfc0a
#
_entry.id   57d54fdb11d46e5698ab13fdaaebfc0a
#
_cell.length_a   1.000
_cell.length_b   1.000
_cell.length_c   1.000
_cell.angle_alpha   90.00
_cell.angle_beta   90.00
_cell.angle_gamma   90.00
#
_symmetry.space_group_name_H-M   'P 1'
#
loop_
_entity.id
_entity.type
_entity.pdbx_description
1 polymer ?
#
loop_
_entity_poly.entity_id
_entity_poly.type
_entity_poly.pdbx_seq_one_letter_code
_entity_poly.pdbx_strand_id
1 'polypeptide(L)'
;MAFNMDPKKCPMPTQDPNVRNKNFEEVALGYTEEMAVNEAKRCIHCKNKPCQTGCPVGIDIPEFIGHVAEGDFEAAYQVIARSSSLPAVCGRVCPQESQCEGKCTRGIKNEPVGIGRLERFVADWHRENVHTAPIVPAWNGHKVAIIGAGPAGLTAAGDLAKLGYKVTVYEALHVAGGVLMYGIPEFRLPKAIVQQEIDGLKKMGVDFECNMVIGKVLTIDELMGEYGYEAVFVGSGAGLPRFMGIPGESLKGVYSANEFLTRSNLMKAYLPTSKTPIRTGKKVAVVGGGNVAMDAARSALRLGAETVYIVYRRGMAELPPVRRRSSTLRKRASSSRPCATPWRSTPTTKASSSPSPALRWSWVSPMLPAAAVPLKRRAASLSWTWIP
;
A
#
# COMPACT_ATOMS: atom_id res chain seq x y z
N MET A 1 -33.01 -13.76 -0.50
CA MET A 1 -31.78 -13.78 -1.31
C MET A 1 -31.10 -15.14 -1.20
N ALA A 2 -30.72 -15.79 -2.32
CA ALA A 2 -30.00 -17.08 -2.25
C ALA A 2 -28.54 -16.83 -1.84
N PHE A 3 -28.08 -17.50 -0.77
CA PHE A 3 -26.69 -17.42 -0.30
C PHE A 3 -25.76 -18.22 -1.21
N ASN A 4 -24.59 -17.64 -1.50
CA ASN A 4 -23.50 -18.39 -2.14
C ASN A 4 -22.67 -19.11 -1.07
N MET A 5 -22.70 -20.43 -1.07
CA MET A 5 -21.98 -21.26 -0.09
C MET A 5 -20.59 -21.69 -0.53
N ASP A 6 -20.07 -21.16 -1.67
CA ASP A 6 -18.72 -21.48 -2.13
C ASP A 6 -17.69 -21.25 -0.99
N PRO A 7 -16.86 -22.26 -0.66
CA PRO A 7 -15.84 -22.14 0.36
C PRO A 7 -14.74 -21.14 0.01
N LYS A 8 -14.53 -20.88 -1.27
CA LYS A 8 -13.51 -19.96 -1.78
C LYS A 8 -14.12 -18.61 -2.16
N LYS A 9 -13.39 -17.53 -1.91
CA LYS A 9 -13.80 -16.21 -2.41
C LYS A 9 -13.57 -16.09 -3.91
N CYS A 10 -14.38 -15.31 -4.58
CA CYS A 10 -14.23 -15.01 -5.99
C CYS A 10 -12.78 -14.53 -6.27
N PRO A 11 -12.05 -15.14 -7.25
CA PRO A 11 -10.69 -14.75 -7.55
C PRO A 11 -10.64 -13.31 -8.09
N MET A 12 -9.66 -12.51 -7.61
CA MET A 12 -9.39 -11.19 -8.16
C MET A 12 -8.71 -11.34 -9.53
N PRO A 13 -9.29 -10.83 -10.61
CA PRO A 13 -8.62 -10.77 -11.91
C PRO A 13 -7.31 -9.98 -11.79
N THR A 14 -6.25 -10.47 -12.41
CA THR A 14 -4.94 -9.84 -12.37
C THR A 14 -4.26 -9.94 -13.73
N GLN A 15 -3.40 -8.96 -14.04
CA GLN A 15 -2.52 -9.05 -15.20
C GLN A 15 -1.68 -10.33 -15.19
N ASP A 16 -1.38 -10.87 -16.38
CA ASP A 16 -0.50 -12.01 -16.51
C ASP A 16 0.86 -11.79 -15.81
N PRO A 17 1.38 -12.78 -15.08
CA PRO A 17 2.64 -12.65 -14.35
C PRO A 17 3.85 -12.21 -15.18
N ASN A 18 3.92 -12.56 -16.46
CA ASN A 18 5.02 -12.21 -17.36
C ASN A 18 4.85 -10.83 -17.99
N VAL A 19 3.62 -10.29 -17.99
CA VAL A 19 3.30 -8.94 -18.45
C VAL A 19 3.48 -7.93 -17.32
N ARG A 20 2.83 -8.18 -16.17
CA ARG A 20 2.80 -7.25 -15.04
C ARG A 20 4.17 -6.97 -14.41
N ASN A 21 5.21 -7.75 -14.68
CA ASN A 21 6.57 -7.51 -14.17
C ASN A 21 7.38 -6.55 -15.04
N LYS A 22 6.84 -6.14 -16.17
CA LYS A 22 7.50 -5.27 -17.15
C LYS A 22 6.84 -3.90 -17.27
N ASN A 23 5.74 -3.67 -16.54
CA ASN A 23 5.00 -2.41 -16.55
C ASN A 23 4.68 -1.94 -15.13
N PHE A 24 4.20 -0.70 -15.00
CA PHE A 24 3.76 -0.09 -13.75
C PHE A 24 2.24 0.06 -13.64
N GLU A 25 1.48 -0.53 -14.57
CA GLU A 25 0.02 -0.51 -14.54
C GLU A 25 -0.53 -1.32 -13.35
N GLU A 26 -1.75 -1.00 -12.91
CA GLU A 26 -2.38 -1.66 -11.78
C GLU A 26 -2.49 -3.17 -12.02
N VAL A 27 -1.95 -3.96 -11.09
CA VAL A 27 -1.88 -5.43 -11.23
C VAL A 27 -3.22 -6.10 -11.05
N ALA A 28 -4.01 -5.66 -10.09
CA ALA A 28 -5.36 -6.18 -9.84
C ALA A 28 -6.36 -5.42 -10.71
N LEU A 29 -7.17 -6.12 -11.50
CA LEU A 29 -8.05 -5.51 -12.49
C LEU A 29 -9.43 -5.12 -11.95
N GLY A 30 -9.76 -5.50 -10.71
CA GLY A 30 -11.07 -5.26 -10.12
C GLY A 30 -12.06 -6.41 -10.38
N TYR A 31 -13.24 -6.31 -9.79
CA TYR A 31 -14.37 -7.20 -10.05
C TYR A 31 -15.27 -6.60 -11.13
N THR A 32 -15.94 -7.47 -11.90
CA THR A 32 -17.14 -7.09 -12.64
C THR A 32 -18.33 -7.04 -11.70
N GLU A 33 -19.48 -6.50 -12.17
CA GLU A 33 -20.72 -6.47 -11.38
C GLU A 33 -21.16 -7.87 -10.97
N GLU A 34 -21.14 -8.84 -11.89
CA GLU A 34 -21.52 -10.22 -11.60
C GLU A 34 -20.59 -10.85 -10.57
N MET A 35 -19.27 -10.59 -10.66
CA MET A 35 -18.31 -11.09 -9.68
C MET A 35 -18.54 -10.48 -8.30
N ALA A 36 -18.86 -9.19 -8.24
CA ALA A 36 -19.12 -8.49 -7.00
C ALA A 36 -20.39 -9.00 -6.34
N VAL A 37 -21.50 -9.11 -7.09
CA VAL A 37 -22.78 -9.66 -6.60
C VAL A 37 -22.59 -11.11 -6.11
N ASN A 38 -21.87 -11.93 -6.88
CA ASN A 38 -21.62 -13.32 -6.49
C ASN A 38 -20.78 -13.42 -5.21
N GLU A 39 -19.74 -12.60 -5.05
CA GLU A 39 -18.94 -12.56 -3.82
C GLU A 39 -19.73 -11.99 -2.64
N ALA A 40 -20.57 -10.97 -2.86
CA ALA A 40 -21.42 -10.36 -1.84
C ALA A 40 -22.42 -11.38 -1.25
N LYS A 41 -22.99 -12.23 -2.08
CA LYS A 41 -23.91 -13.32 -1.66
C LYS A 41 -23.24 -14.36 -0.75
N ARG A 42 -21.93 -14.35 -0.60
CA ARG A 42 -21.21 -15.17 0.40
C ARG A 42 -21.34 -14.64 1.83
N CYS A 43 -21.76 -13.39 2.00
CA CYS A 43 -21.98 -12.82 3.33
C CYS A 43 -23.21 -13.46 3.99
N ILE A 44 -23.06 -13.95 5.20
CA ILE A 44 -24.15 -14.59 5.98
C ILE A 44 -24.83 -13.60 6.93
N HIS A 45 -24.58 -12.32 6.83
CA HIS A 45 -25.19 -11.24 7.63
C HIS A 45 -25.21 -11.54 9.14
N CYS A 46 -24.01 -11.79 9.71
CA CYS A 46 -23.88 -12.17 11.13
C CYS A 46 -24.49 -11.12 12.06
N LYS A 47 -25.31 -11.55 13.03
CA LYS A 47 -25.94 -10.66 14.02
C LYS A 47 -24.94 -9.79 14.78
N ASN A 48 -23.77 -10.34 15.15
CA ASN A 48 -22.73 -9.64 15.94
C ASN A 48 -21.74 -8.84 15.08
N LYS A 49 -21.87 -8.86 13.75
CA LYS A 49 -21.03 -8.09 12.78
C LYS A 49 -19.52 -8.06 13.14
N PRO A 50 -18.84 -9.21 13.34
CA PRO A 50 -17.44 -9.21 13.80
C PRO A 50 -16.47 -8.57 12.81
N CYS A 51 -16.79 -8.54 11.51
CA CYS A 51 -16.02 -7.83 10.50
C CYS A 51 -16.03 -6.31 10.74
N GLN A 52 -17.13 -5.72 11.19
CA GLN A 52 -17.25 -4.31 11.52
C GLN A 52 -16.30 -3.94 12.67
N THR A 53 -16.24 -4.73 13.73
CA THR A 53 -15.31 -4.52 14.85
C THR A 53 -13.84 -4.70 14.43
N GLY A 54 -13.58 -5.38 13.31
CA GLY A 54 -12.26 -5.51 12.72
C GLY A 54 -11.88 -4.36 11.78
N CYS A 55 -12.81 -3.47 11.43
CA CYS A 55 -12.55 -2.29 10.63
C CYS A 55 -12.17 -1.11 11.53
N PRO A 56 -10.98 -0.49 11.36
CA PRO A 56 -10.57 0.62 12.21
C PRO A 56 -11.50 1.84 12.18
N VAL A 57 -12.21 2.05 11.06
CA VAL A 57 -13.16 3.16 10.89
C VAL A 57 -14.62 2.73 11.07
N GLY A 58 -14.88 1.45 11.39
CA GLY A 58 -16.19 0.97 11.79
C GLY A 58 -17.26 0.91 10.68
N ILE A 59 -16.88 0.74 9.40
CA ILE A 59 -17.84 0.60 8.29
C ILE A 59 -18.86 -0.48 8.60
N ASP A 60 -20.16 -0.23 8.39
CA ASP A 60 -21.19 -1.28 8.45
C ASP A 60 -21.07 -2.22 7.26
N ILE A 61 -20.13 -3.18 7.42
CA ILE A 61 -19.75 -4.12 6.36
C ILE A 61 -20.92 -5.00 5.91
N PRO A 62 -21.74 -5.60 6.80
CA PRO A 62 -22.89 -6.38 6.35
C PRO A 62 -23.93 -5.56 5.59
N GLU A 63 -24.12 -4.28 5.95
CA GLU A 63 -25.07 -3.39 5.29
C GLU A 63 -24.61 -3.12 3.85
N PHE A 64 -23.37 -2.61 3.64
CA PHE A 64 -22.92 -2.32 2.28
C PHE A 64 -22.84 -3.57 1.40
N ILE A 65 -22.46 -4.73 1.96
CA ILE A 65 -22.42 -5.99 1.21
C ILE A 65 -23.85 -6.45 0.83
N GLY A 66 -24.84 -6.18 1.69
CA GLY A 66 -26.24 -6.43 1.37
C GLY A 66 -26.68 -5.68 0.12
N HIS A 67 -26.41 -4.39 0.07
CA HIS A 67 -26.70 -3.56 -1.13
C HIS A 67 -25.97 -4.05 -2.37
N VAL A 68 -24.68 -4.45 -2.25
CA VAL A 68 -23.95 -5.05 -3.39
C VAL A 68 -24.63 -6.33 -3.88
N ALA A 69 -25.12 -7.19 -2.96
CA ALA A 69 -25.78 -8.43 -3.33
C ALA A 69 -27.13 -8.23 -4.03
N GLU A 70 -27.76 -7.08 -3.81
CA GLU A 70 -29.00 -6.62 -4.45
C GLU A 70 -28.76 -5.87 -5.76
N GLY A 71 -27.50 -5.49 -6.07
CA GLY A 71 -27.13 -4.70 -7.23
C GLY A 71 -27.28 -3.20 -7.03
N ASP A 72 -27.55 -2.74 -5.80
CA ASP A 72 -27.62 -1.32 -5.46
C ASP A 72 -26.24 -0.82 -5.01
N PHE A 73 -25.38 -0.53 -5.99
CA PHE A 73 -23.99 -0.18 -5.74
C PHE A 73 -23.82 1.23 -5.18
N GLU A 74 -24.76 2.15 -5.53
CA GLU A 74 -24.72 3.50 -4.97
C GLU A 74 -25.11 3.51 -3.50
N ALA A 75 -26.15 2.81 -3.10
CA ALA A 75 -26.48 2.65 -1.68
C ALA A 75 -25.33 2.00 -0.90
N ALA A 76 -24.66 1.01 -1.49
CA ALA A 76 -23.47 0.40 -0.90
C ALA A 76 -22.34 1.43 -0.68
N TYR A 77 -22.11 2.32 -1.66
CA TYR A 77 -21.12 3.40 -1.53
C TYR A 77 -21.48 4.37 -0.41
N GLN A 78 -22.73 4.77 -0.32
CA GLN A 78 -23.20 5.69 0.73
C GLN A 78 -23.00 5.12 2.13
N VAL A 79 -23.20 3.81 2.31
CA VAL A 79 -22.88 3.14 3.59
C VAL A 79 -21.39 3.23 3.91
N ILE A 80 -20.52 2.96 2.96
CA ILE A 80 -19.06 3.06 3.14
C ILE A 80 -18.67 4.50 3.45
N ALA A 81 -19.19 5.46 2.70
CA ALA A 81 -18.84 6.89 2.78
C ALA A 81 -19.23 7.55 4.12
N ARG A 82 -20.19 6.97 4.87
CA ARG A 82 -20.49 7.43 6.25
C ARG A 82 -19.29 7.37 7.17
N SER A 83 -18.43 6.36 7.02
CA SER A 83 -17.31 6.07 7.93
C SER A 83 -15.93 6.15 7.28
N SER A 84 -15.83 6.11 5.96
CA SER A 84 -14.57 6.14 5.21
C SER A 84 -14.52 7.32 4.27
N SER A 85 -13.44 8.11 4.37
CA SER A 85 -13.18 9.25 3.49
C SER A 85 -12.26 8.88 2.30
N LEU A 86 -11.73 7.64 2.25
CA LEU A 86 -10.81 7.17 1.22
C LEU A 86 -11.14 5.73 0.77
N PRO A 87 -12.38 5.44 0.35
CA PRO A 87 -12.82 4.06 0.07
C PRO A 87 -12.05 3.40 -1.08
N ALA A 88 -11.73 4.12 -2.15
CA ALA A 88 -10.99 3.56 -3.27
C ALA A 88 -9.54 3.20 -2.92
N VAL A 89 -8.94 3.95 -1.99
CA VAL A 89 -7.62 3.65 -1.42
C VAL A 89 -7.72 2.45 -0.47
N CYS A 90 -8.67 2.47 0.47
CA CYS A 90 -8.84 1.41 1.48
C CYS A 90 -9.09 0.04 0.84
N GLY A 91 -9.97 -0.04 -0.16
CA GLY A 91 -10.25 -1.27 -0.89
C GLY A 91 -9.02 -1.88 -1.59
N ARG A 92 -8.00 -1.05 -1.91
CA ARG A 92 -6.75 -1.49 -2.56
C ARG A 92 -5.62 -1.84 -1.60
N VAL A 93 -5.47 -1.10 -0.51
CA VAL A 93 -4.22 -1.15 0.28
C VAL A 93 -4.37 -1.52 1.75
N CYS A 94 -5.57 -1.49 2.32
CA CYS A 94 -5.80 -1.98 3.68
C CYS A 94 -5.33 -3.44 3.82
N PRO A 95 -4.74 -3.82 4.98
CA PRO A 95 -4.39 -5.20 5.28
C PRO A 95 -5.63 -5.97 5.77
N GLN A 96 -6.64 -6.13 4.90
CA GLN A 96 -7.95 -6.71 5.25
C GLN A 96 -7.84 -8.09 5.90
N GLU A 97 -6.82 -8.87 5.50
CA GLU A 97 -6.55 -10.21 6.05
C GLU A 97 -6.24 -10.23 7.55
N SER A 98 -5.81 -9.11 8.11
CA SER A 98 -5.56 -8.93 9.55
C SER A 98 -6.59 -8.03 10.23
N GLN A 99 -7.48 -7.41 9.47
CA GLN A 99 -8.54 -6.50 9.91
C GLN A 99 -9.93 -7.13 9.72
N CYS A 100 -10.77 -6.54 8.87
CA CYS A 100 -12.16 -6.96 8.66
C CYS A 100 -12.28 -8.41 8.14
N GLU A 101 -11.52 -8.81 7.13
CA GLU A 101 -11.53 -10.19 6.62
C GLU A 101 -11.01 -11.19 7.66
N GLY A 102 -10.01 -10.79 8.48
CA GLY A 102 -9.47 -11.60 9.56
C GLY A 102 -10.47 -11.91 10.68
N LYS A 103 -11.53 -11.10 10.81
CA LYS A 103 -12.63 -11.30 11.77
C LYS A 103 -13.89 -11.92 11.15
N CYS A 104 -13.90 -12.14 9.83
CA CYS A 104 -15.07 -12.68 9.15
C CYS A 104 -15.40 -14.10 9.61
N THR A 105 -16.63 -14.35 10.05
CA THR A 105 -17.11 -15.66 10.52
C THR A 105 -16.93 -16.77 9.46
N ARG A 106 -17.10 -16.43 8.18
CA ARG A 106 -16.82 -17.38 7.08
C ARG A 106 -15.36 -17.86 7.08
N GLY A 107 -14.43 -17.01 7.55
CA GLY A 107 -13.02 -17.32 7.64
C GLY A 107 -12.63 -18.40 8.65
N ILE A 108 -13.55 -18.82 9.53
CA ILE A 108 -13.30 -19.87 10.54
C ILE A 108 -13.13 -21.24 9.87
N LYS A 109 -13.98 -21.57 8.90
CA LYS A 109 -13.97 -22.87 8.21
C LYS A 109 -13.57 -22.78 6.73
N ASN A 110 -13.73 -21.62 6.14
CA ASN A 110 -13.56 -21.37 4.70
C ASN A 110 -12.70 -20.11 4.47
N GLU A 111 -12.59 -19.65 3.24
CA GLU A 111 -12.06 -18.31 3.00
C GLU A 111 -13.08 -17.23 3.45
N PRO A 112 -12.61 -16.14 4.10
CA PRO A 112 -13.48 -15.02 4.45
C PRO A 112 -14.10 -14.40 3.20
N VAL A 113 -15.18 -13.63 3.36
CA VAL A 113 -15.72 -12.79 2.29
C VAL A 113 -14.64 -11.78 1.85
N GLY A 114 -14.54 -11.53 0.55
CA GLY A 114 -13.58 -10.58 -0.03
C GLY A 114 -14.00 -9.13 0.20
N ILE A 115 -14.05 -8.71 1.46
CA ILE A 115 -14.58 -7.40 1.89
C ILE A 115 -13.87 -6.25 1.19
N GLY A 116 -12.54 -6.23 1.23
CA GLY A 116 -11.78 -5.17 0.57
C GLY A 116 -11.89 -5.18 -0.95
N ARG A 117 -12.19 -6.33 -1.57
CA ARG A 117 -12.44 -6.41 -3.01
C ARG A 117 -13.79 -5.80 -3.37
N LEU A 118 -14.79 -6.00 -2.52
CA LEU A 118 -16.11 -5.40 -2.66
C LEU A 118 -16.08 -3.89 -2.38
N GLU A 119 -15.37 -3.45 -1.33
CA GLU A 119 -15.14 -2.03 -1.06
C GLU A 119 -14.48 -1.33 -2.26
N ARG A 120 -13.43 -1.94 -2.83
CA ARG A 120 -12.80 -1.44 -4.05
C ARG A 120 -13.78 -1.34 -5.22
N PHE A 121 -14.54 -2.42 -5.47
CA PHE A 121 -15.51 -2.45 -6.57
C PHE A 121 -16.53 -1.33 -6.42
N VAL A 122 -17.11 -1.17 -5.25
CA VAL A 122 -18.13 -0.13 -4.98
C VAL A 122 -17.54 1.28 -5.18
N ALA A 123 -16.33 1.52 -4.69
CA ALA A 123 -15.67 2.81 -4.86
C ALA A 123 -15.33 3.12 -6.33
N ASP A 124 -14.86 2.10 -7.08
CA ASP A 124 -14.56 2.24 -8.50
C ASP A 124 -15.84 2.47 -9.32
N TRP A 125 -16.91 1.71 -9.03
CA TRP A 125 -18.21 1.85 -9.69
C TRP A 125 -18.81 3.24 -9.44
N HIS A 126 -18.83 3.73 -8.20
CA HIS A 126 -19.31 5.07 -7.86
C HIS A 126 -18.57 6.16 -8.66
N ARG A 127 -17.24 6.08 -8.67
CA ARG A 127 -16.40 7.03 -9.41
C ARG A 127 -16.70 7.07 -10.91
N GLU A 128 -17.02 5.93 -11.50
CA GLU A 128 -17.25 5.79 -12.95
C GLU A 128 -18.67 6.15 -13.36
N ASN A 129 -19.65 5.99 -12.47
CA ASN A 129 -21.06 6.13 -12.79
C ASN A 129 -21.74 7.36 -12.16
N VAL A 130 -21.18 7.89 -11.05
CA VAL A 130 -21.80 8.99 -10.30
C VAL A 130 -20.95 10.25 -10.42
N HIS A 131 -21.51 11.28 -11.04
CA HIS A 131 -20.83 12.54 -11.30
C HIS A 131 -21.44 13.74 -10.56
N THR A 132 -22.36 13.48 -9.62
CA THR A 132 -22.97 14.52 -8.81
C THR A 132 -21.96 15.11 -7.83
N ALA A 133 -22.02 16.43 -7.63
CA ALA A 133 -21.18 17.08 -6.63
C ALA A 133 -21.58 16.61 -5.22
N PRO A 134 -20.60 16.42 -4.30
CA PRO A 134 -20.91 16.09 -2.92
C PRO A 134 -21.70 17.24 -2.27
N ILE A 135 -22.56 16.87 -1.33
CA ILE A 135 -23.26 17.87 -0.50
C ILE A 135 -22.23 18.50 0.43
N VAL A 136 -22.05 19.81 0.32
CA VAL A 136 -21.18 20.58 1.21
C VAL A 136 -22.04 21.08 2.39
N PRO A 137 -21.75 20.65 3.63
CA PRO A 137 -22.47 21.15 4.80
C PRO A 137 -22.26 22.63 5.00
N ALA A 138 -23.24 23.31 5.63
CA ALA A 138 -23.08 24.70 6.03
C ALA A 138 -21.92 24.84 7.02
N TRP A 139 -21.16 25.92 6.88
CA TRP A 139 -20.07 26.20 7.80
C TRP A 139 -20.58 26.35 9.24
N ASN A 140 -19.97 25.61 10.17
CA ASN A 140 -20.34 25.57 11.58
C ASN A 140 -19.71 26.70 12.42
N GLY A 141 -18.92 27.60 11.81
CA GLY A 141 -18.22 28.71 12.51
C GLY A 141 -16.78 28.40 12.89
N HIS A 142 -16.33 27.15 12.82
CA HIS A 142 -15.03 26.70 13.31
C HIS A 142 -14.02 26.40 12.20
N LYS A 143 -12.72 26.64 12.47
CA LYS A 143 -11.60 26.56 11.55
C LYS A 143 -10.51 25.63 12.08
N VAL A 144 -10.10 24.65 11.30
CA VAL A 144 -9.10 23.63 11.70
C VAL A 144 -7.97 23.56 10.68
N ALA A 145 -6.72 23.58 11.15
CA ALA A 145 -5.54 23.27 10.34
C ALA A 145 -5.13 21.81 10.49
N ILE A 146 -4.72 21.19 9.38
CA ILE A 146 -4.18 19.84 9.36
C ILE A 146 -2.76 19.89 8.79
N ILE A 147 -1.79 19.36 9.53
CA ILE A 147 -0.39 19.30 9.13
C ILE A 147 -0.09 17.90 8.60
N GLY A 148 0.11 17.80 7.29
CA GLY A 148 0.37 16.56 6.56
C GLY A 148 -0.86 16.02 5.83
N ALA A 149 -0.77 15.93 4.49
CA ALA A 149 -1.80 15.40 3.60
C ALA A 149 -1.66 13.88 3.36
N GLY A 150 -1.12 13.12 4.31
CA GLY A 150 -1.11 11.67 4.28
C GLY A 150 -2.47 11.06 4.64
N PRO A 151 -2.59 9.72 4.71
CA PRO A 151 -3.86 9.05 4.99
C PRO A 151 -4.59 9.57 6.24
N ALA A 152 -3.85 9.85 7.31
CA ALA A 152 -4.43 10.37 8.55
C ALA A 152 -5.01 11.77 8.36
N GLY A 153 -4.24 12.67 7.74
CA GLY A 153 -4.70 14.04 7.48
C GLY A 153 -5.87 14.10 6.51
N LEU A 154 -5.84 13.30 5.44
CA LEU A 154 -6.94 13.23 4.47
C LEU A 154 -8.23 12.69 5.10
N THR A 155 -8.13 11.68 5.98
CA THR A 155 -9.29 11.15 6.70
C THR A 155 -9.86 12.19 7.65
N ALA A 156 -9.00 12.82 8.47
CA ALA A 156 -9.43 13.88 9.37
C ALA A 156 -10.07 15.06 8.61
N ALA A 157 -9.50 15.45 7.47
CA ALA A 157 -10.04 16.51 6.63
C ALA A 157 -11.45 16.18 6.12
N GLY A 158 -11.64 14.95 5.62
CA GLY A 158 -12.94 14.51 5.13
C GLY A 158 -13.99 14.44 6.24
N ASP A 159 -13.64 13.91 7.40
CA ASP A 159 -14.58 13.79 8.52
C ASP A 159 -14.96 15.17 9.08
N LEU A 160 -14.01 16.08 9.22
CA LEU A 160 -14.29 17.45 9.66
C LEU A 160 -15.10 18.24 8.63
N ALA A 161 -14.81 18.07 7.33
CA ALA A 161 -15.59 18.73 6.28
C ALA A 161 -17.05 18.28 6.28
N LYS A 162 -17.33 16.98 6.48
CA LYS A 162 -18.70 16.45 6.65
C LYS A 162 -19.45 17.06 7.84
N LEU A 163 -18.72 17.54 8.85
CA LEU A 163 -19.29 18.21 10.02
C LEU A 163 -19.39 19.74 9.86
N GLY A 164 -19.05 20.27 8.69
CA GLY A 164 -19.14 21.69 8.39
C GLY A 164 -17.98 22.55 8.89
N TYR A 165 -16.87 21.94 9.31
CA TYR A 165 -15.66 22.69 9.65
C TYR A 165 -14.98 23.25 8.39
N LYS A 166 -14.42 24.46 8.48
CA LYS A 166 -13.49 24.97 7.46
C LYS A 166 -12.11 24.37 7.71
N VAL A 167 -11.65 23.55 6.77
CA VAL A 167 -10.40 22.77 6.92
C VAL A 167 -9.37 23.20 5.90
N THR A 168 -8.15 23.48 6.35
CA THR A 168 -6.97 23.66 5.48
C THR A 168 -5.92 22.62 5.81
N VAL A 169 -5.47 21.92 4.78
CA VAL A 169 -4.43 20.88 4.90
C VAL A 169 -3.11 21.43 4.37
N TYR A 170 -2.10 21.49 5.21
CA TYR A 170 -0.74 21.91 4.89
C TYR A 170 0.13 20.69 4.61
N GLU A 171 0.76 20.63 3.44
CA GLU A 171 1.60 19.52 2.99
C GLU A 171 3.02 20.01 2.65
N ALA A 172 4.02 19.34 3.19
CA ALA A 172 5.42 19.68 2.95
C ALA A 172 5.86 19.40 1.51
N LEU A 173 5.29 18.39 0.87
CA LEU A 173 5.58 18.01 -0.51
C LEU A 173 4.77 18.85 -1.50
N HIS A 174 5.15 18.78 -2.77
CA HIS A 174 4.48 19.51 -3.86
C HIS A 174 3.13 18.90 -4.29
N VAL A 175 2.76 17.73 -3.76
CA VAL A 175 1.46 17.09 -3.94
C VAL A 175 0.96 16.49 -2.64
N ALA A 176 -0.35 16.56 -2.43
CA ALA A 176 -1.02 15.90 -1.33
C ALA A 176 -1.08 14.37 -1.54
N GLY A 177 -1.24 13.61 -0.46
CA GLY A 177 -1.39 12.16 -0.46
C GLY A 177 -0.35 11.42 0.37
N GLY A 178 0.75 12.08 0.76
CA GLY A 178 1.79 11.49 1.60
C GLY A 178 2.26 10.13 1.07
N VAL A 179 2.31 9.12 1.93
CA VAL A 179 2.76 7.76 1.57
C VAL A 179 1.94 7.11 0.44
N LEU A 180 0.70 7.53 0.21
CA LEU A 180 -0.12 7.04 -0.91
C LEU A 180 0.48 7.47 -2.25
N MET A 181 1.12 8.63 -2.29
CA MET A 181 1.77 9.17 -3.48
C MET A 181 3.24 8.75 -3.60
N TYR A 182 4.04 8.91 -2.54
CA TYR A 182 5.48 8.65 -2.62
C TYR A 182 5.87 7.20 -2.32
N GLY A 183 5.13 6.50 -1.43
CA GLY A 183 5.56 5.20 -0.90
C GLY A 183 4.95 4.00 -1.60
N ILE A 184 3.65 4.02 -1.90
CA ILE A 184 2.94 2.89 -2.51
C ILE A 184 3.12 2.92 -4.03
N PRO A 185 3.62 1.84 -4.68
CA PRO A 185 3.85 1.85 -6.13
C PRO A 185 2.58 2.00 -6.96
N GLU A 186 2.72 2.59 -8.16
CA GLU A 186 1.67 2.79 -9.15
C GLU A 186 0.91 1.49 -9.45
N PHE A 187 1.63 0.38 -9.61
CA PHE A 187 1.04 -0.94 -9.91
C PHE A 187 0.21 -1.55 -8.75
N ARG A 188 0.16 -0.90 -7.58
CA ARG A 188 -0.69 -1.27 -6.44
C ARG A 188 -1.78 -0.25 -6.16
N LEU A 189 -1.43 1.02 -6.30
CA LEU A 189 -2.32 2.16 -6.06
C LEU A 189 -2.00 3.23 -7.11
N PRO A 190 -2.76 3.27 -8.21
CA PRO A 190 -2.61 4.30 -9.23
C PRO A 190 -2.76 5.71 -8.64
N LYS A 191 -1.86 6.61 -9.01
CA LYS A 191 -1.85 7.97 -8.45
C LYS A 191 -3.07 8.79 -8.84
N ALA A 192 -3.66 8.45 -9.99
CA ALA A 192 -4.92 9.04 -10.42
C ALA A 192 -6.07 8.75 -9.43
N ILE A 193 -6.10 7.56 -8.83
CA ILE A 193 -7.11 7.20 -7.81
C ILE A 193 -6.92 8.09 -6.56
N VAL A 194 -5.68 8.23 -6.08
CA VAL A 194 -5.39 9.08 -4.92
C VAL A 194 -5.76 10.55 -5.21
N GLN A 195 -5.44 11.03 -6.40
CA GLN A 195 -5.77 12.39 -6.79
C GLN A 195 -7.28 12.62 -6.82
N GLN A 196 -8.06 11.66 -7.33
CA GLN A 196 -9.52 11.76 -7.37
C GLN A 196 -10.16 11.80 -5.97
N GLU A 197 -9.63 11.01 -5.00
CA GLU A 197 -10.06 11.10 -3.61
C GLU A 197 -9.78 12.50 -3.01
N ILE A 198 -8.58 13.05 -3.28
CA ILE A 198 -8.22 14.41 -2.85
C ILE A 198 -9.12 15.46 -3.51
N ASP A 199 -9.40 15.31 -4.80
CA ASP A 199 -10.28 16.24 -5.52
C ASP A 199 -11.73 16.15 -5.04
N GLY A 200 -12.16 14.98 -4.54
CA GLY A 200 -13.42 14.81 -3.82
C GLY A 200 -13.45 15.66 -2.53
N LEU A 201 -12.37 15.63 -1.74
CA LEU A 201 -12.25 16.47 -0.54
C LEU A 201 -12.24 17.97 -0.87
N LYS A 202 -11.56 18.38 -1.95
CA LYS A 202 -11.61 19.77 -2.42
C LYS A 202 -13.01 20.21 -2.78
N LYS A 203 -13.77 19.35 -3.46
CA LYS A 203 -15.19 19.62 -3.79
C LYS A 203 -16.06 19.74 -2.54
N MET A 204 -15.67 19.13 -1.43
CA MET A 204 -16.30 19.29 -0.11
C MET A 204 -15.86 20.56 0.64
N GLY A 205 -15.01 21.41 0.04
CA GLY A 205 -14.55 22.66 0.64
C GLY A 205 -13.28 22.56 1.47
N VAL A 206 -12.50 21.49 1.34
CA VAL A 206 -11.19 21.36 1.98
C VAL A 206 -10.13 22.09 1.14
N ASP A 207 -9.42 23.03 1.74
CA ASP A 207 -8.28 23.73 1.15
C ASP A 207 -6.99 22.93 1.31
N PHE A 208 -6.11 22.96 0.28
CA PHE A 208 -4.82 22.28 0.29
C PHE A 208 -3.70 23.26 -0.06
N GLU A 209 -2.76 23.42 0.89
CA GLU A 209 -1.56 24.25 0.74
C GLU A 209 -0.32 23.34 0.71
N CYS A 210 0.20 23.11 -0.51
CA CYS A 210 1.41 22.30 -0.72
C CYS A 210 2.69 23.15 -0.62
N ASN A 211 3.85 22.48 -0.49
CA ASN A 211 5.17 23.10 -0.27
C ASN A 211 5.26 23.89 1.04
N MET A 212 4.43 23.55 2.02
CA MET A 212 4.35 24.21 3.31
C MET A 212 4.94 23.33 4.43
N VAL A 213 6.18 23.58 4.79
CA VAL A 213 6.87 22.89 5.89
C VAL A 213 6.55 23.58 7.20
N ILE A 214 5.48 23.14 7.87
CA ILE A 214 5.08 23.72 9.17
C ILE A 214 6.17 23.48 10.22
N GLY A 215 6.48 24.50 11.00
CA GLY A 215 7.64 24.58 11.88
C GLY A 215 8.89 25.19 11.21
N LYS A 216 8.81 25.52 9.90
CA LYS A 216 9.85 26.25 9.15
C LYS A 216 9.29 27.47 8.42
N VAL A 217 8.22 27.29 7.67
CA VAL A 217 7.54 28.38 6.93
C VAL A 217 6.56 29.12 7.84
N LEU A 218 5.76 28.35 8.57
CA LEU A 218 4.81 28.81 9.58
C LEU A 218 4.97 27.95 10.84
N THR A 219 4.81 28.55 11.99
CA THR A 219 4.73 27.88 13.28
C THR A 219 3.29 27.49 13.63
N ILE A 220 3.10 26.64 14.61
CA ILE A 220 1.76 26.31 15.13
C ILE A 220 1.13 27.55 15.81
N ASP A 221 1.93 28.35 16.50
CA ASP A 221 1.46 29.57 17.17
C ASP A 221 0.94 30.59 16.16
N GLU A 222 1.62 30.78 15.02
CA GLU A 222 1.13 31.63 13.93
C GLU A 222 -0.18 31.08 13.33
N LEU A 223 -0.27 29.76 13.10
CA LEU A 223 -1.51 29.16 12.62
C LEU A 223 -2.68 29.42 13.56
N MET A 224 -2.49 29.30 14.86
CA MET A 224 -3.55 29.52 15.85
C MET A 224 -3.81 31.00 16.11
N GLY A 225 -2.78 31.84 16.16
CA GLY A 225 -2.89 33.26 16.42
C GLY A 225 -3.29 34.09 15.21
N GLU A 226 -2.40 34.17 14.22
CA GLU A 226 -2.58 35.08 13.07
C GLU A 226 -3.57 34.52 12.03
N TYR A 227 -3.52 33.20 11.77
CA TYR A 227 -4.41 32.55 10.80
C TYR A 227 -5.77 32.18 11.42
N GLY A 228 -5.91 32.24 12.74
CA GLY A 228 -7.17 32.05 13.46
C GLY A 228 -7.72 30.61 13.39
N TYR A 229 -6.84 29.61 13.35
CA TYR A 229 -7.26 28.22 13.54
C TYR A 229 -7.50 27.92 15.01
N GLU A 230 -8.62 27.31 15.33
CA GLU A 230 -8.98 26.95 16.70
C GLU A 230 -8.36 25.63 17.15
N ALA A 231 -8.01 24.78 16.20
CA ALA A 231 -7.32 23.52 16.45
C ALA A 231 -6.35 23.16 15.32
N VAL A 232 -5.31 22.42 15.67
CA VAL A 232 -4.30 21.90 14.74
C VAL A 232 -4.17 20.39 14.91
N PHE A 233 -4.43 19.64 13.84
CA PHE A 233 -4.18 18.21 13.79
C PHE A 233 -2.81 17.93 13.17
N VAL A 234 -1.94 17.20 13.88
CA VAL A 234 -0.59 16.87 13.39
C VAL A 234 -0.54 15.43 12.88
N GLY A 235 -0.48 15.29 11.55
CA GLY A 235 -0.41 14.01 10.84
C GLY A 235 0.81 13.92 9.91
N SER A 236 1.98 14.42 10.33
CA SER A 236 3.19 14.56 9.51
C SER A 236 3.83 13.22 9.07
N GLY A 237 3.37 12.08 9.62
CA GLY A 237 3.85 10.76 9.26
C GLY A 237 5.23 10.41 9.84
N ALA A 238 5.80 9.29 9.37
CA ALA A 238 7.09 8.77 9.81
C ALA A 238 8.00 8.53 8.59
N GLY A 239 8.25 9.59 7.80
CA GLY A 239 9.00 9.53 6.55
C GLY A 239 10.53 9.39 6.71
N LEU A 240 11.07 9.62 7.93
CA LEU A 240 12.51 9.50 8.16
C LEU A 240 12.95 8.04 8.13
N PRO A 241 13.93 7.71 7.26
CA PRO A 241 14.45 6.34 7.19
C PRO A 241 15.27 5.99 8.42
N ARG A 242 15.22 4.71 8.80
CA ARG A 242 16.14 4.14 9.80
C ARG A 242 17.20 3.34 9.08
N PHE A 243 18.46 3.74 9.27
CA PHE A 243 19.61 3.01 8.78
C PHE A 243 20.04 1.93 9.81
N MET A 244 20.77 0.94 9.33
CA MET A 244 21.23 -0.19 10.16
C MET A 244 22.48 0.13 10.99
N GLY A 245 23.17 1.23 10.67
CA GLY A 245 24.42 1.63 11.33
C GLY A 245 25.61 0.73 11.00
N ILE A 246 25.63 0.15 9.78
CA ILE A 246 26.69 -0.74 9.32
C ILE A 246 27.65 -0.04 8.35
N PRO A 247 28.92 -0.49 8.27
CA PRO A 247 29.87 0.07 7.30
C PRO A 247 29.36 -0.09 5.86
N GLY A 248 29.47 0.98 5.07
CA GLY A 248 29.09 0.99 3.67
C GLY A 248 27.72 1.56 3.35
N GLU A 249 26.90 1.92 4.33
CA GLU A 249 25.57 2.52 4.11
C GLU A 249 25.61 3.87 3.37
N SER A 250 26.74 4.60 3.41
CA SER A 250 26.94 5.85 2.68
C SER A 250 27.49 5.67 1.26
N LEU A 251 27.71 4.44 0.81
CA LEU A 251 28.26 4.18 -0.51
C LEU A 251 27.21 4.44 -1.61
N LYS A 252 27.72 4.78 -2.81
CA LYS A 252 26.87 4.96 -4.00
C LYS A 252 26.14 3.65 -4.33
N GLY A 253 24.82 3.73 -4.47
CA GLY A 253 23.96 2.58 -4.77
C GLY A 253 23.26 2.00 -3.54
N VAL A 254 23.51 2.55 -2.35
CA VAL A 254 22.72 2.29 -1.15
C VAL A 254 21.64 3.36 -1.04
N TYR A 255 20.40 2.94 -0.90
CA TYR A 255 19.23 3.80 -0.78
C TYR A 255 18.38 3.39 0.42
N SER A 256 17.79 4.36 1.09
CA SER A 256 16.60 4.03 1.89
C SER A 256 15.45 3.61 0.97
N ALA A 257 14.59 2.71 1.44
CA ALA A 257 13.42 2.31 0.65
C ALA A 257 12.50 3.52 0.36
N ASN A 258 12.39 4.45 1.32
CA ASN A 258 11.62 5.68 1.11
C ASN A 258 12.19 6.53 -0.02
N GLU A 259 13.50 6.74 -0.06
CA GLU A 259 14.16 7.48 -1.14
C GLU A 259 13.93 6.81 -2.50
N PHE A 260 14.18 5.51 -2.58
CA PHE A 260 14.02 4.75 -3.81
C PHE A 260 12.58 4.78 -4.32
N LEU A 261 11.61 4.56 -3.43
CA LEU A 261 10.19 4.58 -3.77
C LEU A 261 9.69 5.99 -4.09
N THR A 262 10.17 7.03 -3.40
CA THR A 262 9.84 8.42 -3.71
C THR A 262 10.30 8.78 -5.13
N ARG A 263 11.53 8.43 -5.50
CA ARG A 263 12.03 8.64 -6.87
C ARG A 263 11.19 7.90 -7.91
N SER A 264 10.84 6.64 -7.62
CA SER A 264 10.03 5.82 -8.52
C SER A 264 8.59 6.33 -8.61
N ASN A 265 7.91 6.55 -7.51
CA ASN A 265 6.47 6.80 -7.47
C ASN A 265 6.13 8.29 -7.63
N LEU A 266 6.60 9.14 -6.71
CA LEU A 266 6.30 10.57 -6.71
C LEU A 266 6.95 11.28 -7.89
N MET A 267 8.25 11.00 -8.09
CA MET A 267 9.03 11.62 -9.17
C MET A 267 8.92 10.87 -10.49
N LYS A 268 8.15 9.79 -10.54
CA LYS A 268 7.84 9.00 -11.75
C LYS A 268 9.09 8.53 -12.52
N ALA A 269 10.17 8.18 -11.82
CA ALA A 269 11.45 7.80 -12.44
C ALA A 269 11.35 6.54 -13.33
N TYR A 270 10.25 5.82 -13.31
CA TYR A 270 9.98 4.69 -14.20
C TYR A 270 9.50 5.12 -15.59
N LEU A 271 9.11 6.37 -15.78
CA LEU A 271 8.68 6.87 -17.10
C LEU A 271 9.90 7.21 -17.95
N PRO A 272 9.89 6.88 -19.26
CA PRO A 272 10.98 7.23 -20.16
C PRO A 272 11.24 8.74 -20.28
N THR A 273 10.20 9.55 -20.05
CA THR A 273 10.26 11.02 -20.09
C THR A 273 10.76 11.65 -18.79
N SER A 274 10.88 10.87 -17.72
CA SER A 274 11.32 11.40 -16.43
C SER A 274 12.80 11.79 -16.45
N LYS A 275 13.09 12.96 -15.90
CA LYS A 275 14.47 13.44 -15.69
C LYS A 275 15.02 13.04 -14.32
N THR A 276 14.23 12.38 -13.48
CA THR A 276 14.66 11.97 -12.15
C THR A 276 15.66 10.82 -12.24
N PRO A 277 16.88 10.98 -11.73
CA PRO A 277 17.87 9.93 -11.76
C PRO A 277 17.47 8.81 -10.80
N ILE A 278 17.38 7.59 -11.32
CA ILE A 278 17.24 6.40 -10.52
C ILE A 278 18.29 5.38 -10.96
N ARG A 279 19.01 4.85 -9.99
CA ARG A 279 20.04 3.85 -10.27
C ARG A 279 19.42 2.46 -10.07
N THR A 280 19.42 1.67 -11.11
CA THR A 280 19.01 0.27 -11.07
C THR A 280 20.24 -0.60 -11.22
N GLY A 281 20.47 -1.46 -10.22
CA GLY A 281 21.54 -2.45 -10.30
C GLY A 281 21.08 -3.71 -11.00
N LYS A 282 22.00 -4.43 -11.65
CA LYS A 282 21.69 -5.79 -12.18
C LYS A 282 21.28 -6.75 -11.05
N LYS A 283 21.96 -6.67 -9.91
CA LYS A 283 21.66 -7.44 -8.70
C LYS A 283 21.32 -6.46 -7.59
N VAL A 284 20.15 -6.64 -6.99
CA VAL A 284 19.62 -5.75 -5.94
C VAL A 284 19.33 -6.58 -4.70
N ALA A 285 19.77 -6.12 -3.54
CA ALA A 285 19.39 -6.66 -2.25
C ALA A 285 18.47 -5.68 -1.52
N VAL A 286 17.32 -6.15 -1.08
CA VAL A 286 16.35 -5.40 -0.29
C VAL A 286 16.32 -5.97 1.12
N VAL A 287 16.71 -5.17 2.10
CA VAL A 287 16.75 -5.57 3.51
C VAL A 287 15.41 -5.26 4.17
N GLY A 288 14.72 -6.31 4.59
CA GLY A 288 13.41 -6.22 5.23
C GLY A 288 12.41 -7.23 4.69
N GLY A 289 11.33 -7.47 5.44
CA GLY A 289 10.25 -8.41 5.09
C GLY A 289 8.86 -7.77 5.08
N GLY A 290 8.75 -6.46 5.36
CA GLY A 290 7.50 -5.73 5.41
C GLY A 290 6.98 -5.30 4.02
N ASN A 291 5.84 -4.61 4.02
CA ASN A 291 5.20 -4.14 2.78
C ASN A 291 6.12 -3.23 1.95
N VAL A 292 6.85 -2.32 2.61
CA VAL A 292 7.77 -1.38 1.95
C VAL A 292 8.90 -2.13 1.24
N ALA A 293 9.49 -3.13 1.89
CA ALA A 293 10.53 -3.97 1.28
C ALA A 293 10.00 -4.74 0.06
N MET A 294 8.77 -5.28 0.15
CA MET A 294 8.14 -5.95 -0.99
C MET A 294 7.86 -5.00 -2.15
N ASP A 295 7.48 -3.78 -1.87
CA ASP A 295 7.22 -2.76 -2.87
C ASP A 295 8.52 -2.27 -3.53
N ALA A 296 9.58 -2.05 -2.75
CA ALA A 296 10.91 -1.71 -3.26
C ALA A 296 11.46 -2.84 -4.17
N ALA A 297 11.37 -4.09 -3.73
CA ALA A 297 11.83 -5.25 -4.51
C ALA A 297 11.08 -5.40 -5.85
N ARG A 298 9.76 -5.20 -5.84
CA ARG A 298 8.93 -5.27 -7.05
C ARG A 298 9.20 -4.11 -8.00
N SER A 299 9.44 -2.91 -7.45
CA SER A 299 9.82 -1.73 -8.23
C SER A 299 11.20 -1.91 -8.84
N ALA A 300 12.19 -2.41 -8.11
CA ALA A 300 13.53 -2.69 -8.63
C ALA A 300 13.49 -3.68 -9.80
N LEU A 301 12.67 -4.75 -9.69
CA LEU A 301 12.51 -5.71 -10.79
C LEU A 301 11.93 -5.07 -12.05
N ARG A 302 10.90 -4.21 -11.92
CA ARG A 302 10.29 -3.48 -13.03
C ARG A 302 11.21 -2.45 -13.67
N LEU A 303 12.10 -1.89 -12.87
CA LEU A 303 13.13 -0.95 -13.32
C LEU A 303 14.34 -1.63 -13.98
N GLY A 304 14.31 -2.96 -14.18
CA GLY A 304 15.29 -3.69 -14.98
C GLY A 304 16.32 -4.48 -14.18
N ALA A 305 16.15 -4.67 -12.87
CA ALA A 305 17.02 -5.56 -12.12
C ALA A 305 16.88 -7.02 -12.62
N GLU A 306 18.01 -7.67 -12.92
CA GLU A 306 18.07 -9.07 -13.35
C GLU A 306 17.75 -10.02 -12.19
N THR A 307 18.20 -9.67 -10.99
CA THR A 307 17.98 -10.48 -9.78
C THR A 307 17.73 -9.56 -8.59
N VAL A 308 16.68 -9.85 -7.83
CA VAL A 308 16.36 -9.15 -6.60
C VAL A 308 16.33 -10.14 -5.44
N TYR A 309 17.12 -9.87 -4.41
CA TYR A 309 17.18 -10.64 -3.18
C TYR A 309 16.41 -9.93 -2.08
N ILE A 310 15.67 -10.70 -1.28
CA ILE A 310 15.10 -10.23 -0.03
C ILE A 310 15.98 -10.75 1.11
N VAL A 311 16.56 -9.83 1.85
CA VAL A 311 17.38 -10.16 3.03
C VAL A 311 16.53 -9.90 4.27
N TYR A 312 16.22 -10.95 5.03
CA TYR A 312 15.35 -10.87 6.19
C TYR A 312 15.94 -11.60 7.39
N ARG A 313 15.89 -10.95 8.55
CA ARG A 313 16.54 -11.45 9.79
C ARG A 313 15.83 -12.64 10.46
N ARG A 314 14.59 -12.95 10.04
CA ARG A 314 13.77 -14.03 10.61
C ARG A 314 13.43 -15.07 9.54
N GLY A 315 12.79 -16.17 9.94
CA GLY A 315 12.37 -17.23 9.03
C GLY A 315 11.13 -16.88 8.20
N MET A 316 10.77 -17.81 7.30
CA MET A 316 9.56 -17.67 6.46
C MET A 316 8.27 -17.63 7.29
N ALA A 317 8.27 -18.32 8.45
CA ALA A 317 7.11 -18.39 9.31
C ALA A 317 6.78 -17.04 9.96
N GLU A 318 7.81 -16.21 10.19
CA GLU A 318 7.69 -14.91 10.84
C GLU A 318 7.56 -13.74 9.84
N LEU A 319 7.56 -14.03 8.54
CA LEU A 319 7.20 -12.99 7.57
C LEU A 319 5.79 -12.50 7.89
N PRO A 320 5.56 -11.18 7.97
CA PRO A 320 4.21 -10.64 8.08
C PRO A 320 3.29 -11.33 7.09
N PRO A 321 1.99 -11.51 7.38
CA PRO A 321 1.06 -12.27 6.53
C PRO A 321 0.87 -11.61 5.15
N VAL A 322 1.95 -11.56 4.39
CA VAL A 322 2.04 -11.16 3.00
C VAL A 322 1.71 -12.37 2.11
N ARG A 323 0.90 -13.34 2.62
CA ARG A 323 0.64 -14.61 1.95
C ARG A 323 0.18 -14.48 0.51
N ARG A 324 -0.63 -13.48 0.19
CA ARG A 324 -1.01 -13.17 -1.20
C ARG A 324 0.13 -12.56 -2.03
N ARG A 325 0.96 -11.70 -1.41
CA ARG A 325 2.04 -11.01 -2.10
C ARG A 325 3.25 -11.92 -2.33
N SER A 326 3.51 -12.84 -1.39
CA SER A 326 4.55 -13.86 -1.53
C SER A 326 4.16 -14.99 -2.50
N SER A 327 2.87 -15.36 -2.61
CA SER A 327 2.41 -16.32 -3.62
C SER A 327 2.58 -15.80 -5.05
N THR A 328 2.45 -14.50 -5.24
CA THR A 328 2.75 -13.82 -6.50
C THR A 328 4.25 -13.87 -6.82
N LEU A 329 5.11 -13.83 -5.81
CA LEU A 329 6.55 -14.02 -5.93
C LEU A 329 6.90 -15.49 -6.20
N ARG A 330 6.21 -16.44 -5.54
CA ARG A 330 6.43 -17.89 -5.72
C ARG A 330 5.95 -18.43 -7.08
N LYS A 331 4.85 -17.92 -7.63
CA LYS A 331 4.37 -18.37 -8.95
C LYS A 331 5.35 -18.08 -10.10
N ARG A 332 6.41 -17.31 -9.84
CA ARG A 332 7.52 -17.07 -10.76
C ARG A 332 8.73 -17.97 -10.53
N ALA A 333 8.77 -18.66 -9.40
CA ALA A 333 9.84 -19.60 -9.05
C ALA A 333 9.44 -21.05 -9.32
N SER A 334 8.54 -21.32 -10.28
CA SER A 334 8.07 -22.66 -10.60
C SER A 334 9.05 -23.43 -11.49
N SER A 335 10.31 -23.42 -11.13
CA SER A 335 11.24 -24.49 -11.52
C SER A 335 12.44 -24.47 -10.57
N SER A 336 12.25 -24.92 -9.36
CA SER A 336 13.29 -25.61 -8.57
C SER A 336 12.86 -25.78 -7.12
N ARG A 337 13.04 -26.95 -6.63
CA ARG A 337 12.88 -27.57 -5.33
C ARG A 337 13.03 -26.65 -4.10
N PRO A 338 12.35 -26.92 -2.97
CA PRO A 338 12.61 -26.26 -1.70
C PRO A 338 14.03 -26.56 -1.26
N CYS A 339 14.87 -25.54 -1.20
CA CYS A 339 16.21 -25.68 -0.66
C CYS A 339 16.14 -25.65 0.85
N ALA A 340 15.90 -26.82 1.45
CA ALA A 340 16.30 -27.12 2.80
C ALA A 340 17.64 -27.83 2.69
N THR A 341 18.77 -27.11 2.77
CA THR A 341 20.07 -27.71 3.08
C THR A 341 21.05 -26.67 3.60
N PRO A 342 21.88 -27.03 4.57
CA PRO A 342 22.88 -26.13 5.14
C PRO A 342 23.98 -25.87 4.10
N TRP A 343 24.50 -24.67 4.14
CA TRP A 343 25.54 -24.15 3.29
C TRP A 343 26.82 -25.03 3.36
N ARG A 344 27.16 -25.68 2.25
CA ARG A 344 28.54 -26.12 1.96
C ARG A 344 29.00 -25.40 0.70
N SER A 345 30.20 -24.83 0.80
CA SER A 345 30.93 -24.25 -0.30
C SER A 345 31.37 -25.33 -1.29
N THR A 346 31.01 -25.22 -2.55
CA THR A 346 31.72 -25.89 -3.66
C THR A 346 31.61 -25.08 -4.94
N PRO A 347 32.57 -25.19 -5.84
CA PRO A 347 32.87 -24.18 -6.84
C PRO A 347 32.09 -24.37 -8.17
N THR A 348 32.09 -23.27 -8.92
CA THR A 348 31.63 -23.04 -10.30
C THR A 348 31.76 -24.20 -11.28
N THR A 349 30.69 -24.49 -12.03
CA THR A 349 30.76 -24.87 -13.45
C THR A 349 29.56 -24.39 -14.25
N LYS A 350 29.90 -23.67 -15.30
CA LYS A 350 29.30 -23.37 -16.62
C LYS A 350 27.79 -23.23 -16.79
N ALA A 351 27.49 -22.10 -17.39
CA ALA A 351 26.20 -21.65 -17.91
C ALA A 351 25.72 -22.43 -19.12
N SER A 352 24.40 -22.57 -19.26
CA SER A 352 23.72 -22.51 -20.53
C SER A 352 22.24 -22.16 -20.34
N SER A 353 21.70 -21.36 -21.26
CA SER A 353 20.31 -20.94 -21.46
C SER A 353 19.73 -19.92 -20.45
N SER A 354 19.37 -18.78 -20.99
CA SER A 354 18.79 -17.62 -20.36
C SER A 354 17.54 -17.89 -19.52
N PRO A 355 17.52 -17.59 -18.24
CA PRO A 355 16.29 -17.55 -17.46
C PRO A 355 15.76 -16.11 -17.38
N SER A 356 14.45 -15.99 -17.49
CA SER A 356 13.71 -14.77 -17.19
C SER A 356 14.06 -14.21 -15.81
N PRO A 357 14.07 -12.88 -15.59
CA PRO A 357 14.45 -12.28 -14.32
C PRO A 357 13.56 -12.79 -13.18
N ALA A 358 14.16 -13.47 -12.23
CA ALA A 358 13.48 -14.11 -11.12
C ALA A 358 13.82 -13.44 -9.77
N LEU A 359 12.80 -13.24 -8.95
CA LEU A 359 12.98 -12.94 -7.52
C LEU A 359 13.48 -14.19 -6.82
N ARG A 360 14.68 -14.13 -6.27
CA ARG A 360 15.25 -15.21 -5.45
C ARG A 360 15.17 -14.84 -3.97
N TRP A 361 14.79 -15.82 -3.16
CA TRP A 361 14.83 -15.74 -1.72
C TRP A 361 16.13 -16.38 -1.25
N SER A 362 16.97 -15.61 -0.55
CA SER A 362 18.15 -16.12 0.12
C SER A 362 18.02 -15.90 1.62
N TRP A 363 18.20 -16.96 2.39
CA TRP A 363 18.15 -16.92 3.85
C TRP A 363 19.58 -16.75 4.37
N VAL A 364 19.80 -15.71 5.17
CA VAL A 364 20.96 -15.64 6.02
C VAL A 364 20.48 -16.06 7.41
N SER A 365 20.74 -17.32 7.77
CA SER A 365 20.43 -17.84 9.11
C SER A 365 21.31 -17.14 10.14
N PRO A 366 20.76 -16.60 11.23
CA PRO A 366 21.56 -16.08 12.33
C PRO A 366 21.94 -17.26 13.25
N MET A 367 22.87 -18.11 12.81
CA MET A 367 23.58 -19.02 13.74
C MET A 367 25.03 -18.61 13.78
N LEU A 368 25.32 -17.63 14.64
CA LEU A 368 26.60 -17.52 15.30
C LEU A 368 26.34 -17.02 16.72
N PRO A 369 26.84 -17.71 17.76
CA PRO A 369 26.88 -17.14 19.10
C PRO A 369 27.73 -15.87 19.08
N ALA A 370 27.45 -14.95 19.99
CA ALA A 370 28.14 -13.69 20.13
C ALA A 370 29.65 -13.89 20.43
N ALA A 371 30.42 -14.16 19.38
CA ALA A 371 31.86 -14.07 19.37
C ALA A 371 32.25 -13.34 18.09
N ALA A 372 32.89 -12.21 18.27
CA ALA A 372 33.33 -11.30 17.24
C ALA A 372 34.11 -12.01 16.12
N VAL A 373 33.52 -12.14 14.94
CA VAL A 373 34.25 -12.47 13.72
C VAL A 373 34.42 -11.15 12.94
N PRO A 374 35.65 -10.77 12.59
CA PRO A 374 35.86 -9.52 11.86
C PRO A 374 35.22 -9.56 10.48
N LEU A 375 34.24 -8.69 10.25
CA LEU A 375 33.48 -8.52 9.01
C LEU A 375 34.33 -8.14 7.78
N LYS A 376 35.65 -7.93 7.95
CA LYS A 376 36.55 -7.46 6.88
C LYS A 376 36.78 -8.44 5.72
N ARG A 377 36.50 -9.74 5.87
CA ARG A 377 36.83 -10.72 4.80
C ARG A 377 35.67 -11.18 3.94
N ARG A 378 34.41 -10.79 4.20
CA ARG A 378 33.24 -11.20 3.39
C ARG A 378 32.64 -10.12 2.49
N ALA A 379 32.99 -8.86 2.69
CA ALA A 379 32.48 -7.74 1.88
C ALA A 379 33.22 -7.54 0.54
N ALA A 380 34.36 -8.17 0.34
CA ALA A 380 35.23 -7.90 -0.82
C ALA A 380 34.84 -8.60 -2.13
N SER A 381 33.91 -9.55 -2.11
CA SER A 381 33.55 -10.36 -3.30
C SER A 381 32.14 -10.14 -3.86
N LEU A 382 31.33 -9.28 -3.27
CA LEU A 382 29.95 -9.05 -3.70
C LEU A 382 29.74 -7.56 -3.98
N SER A 383 29.58 -7.21 -5.25
CA SER A 383 29.13 -5.87 -5.68
C SER A 383 27.62 -5.77 -5.43
N TRP A 384 27.22 -5.45 -4.20
CA TRP A 384 25.83 -5.31 -3.81
C TRP A 384 25.34 -3.88 -4.02
N THR A 385 24.16 -3.74 -4.60
CA THR A 385 23.40 -2.50 -4.53
C THR A 385 22.36 -2.66 -3.43
N TRP A 386 22.49 -1.93 -2.34
CA TRP A 386 21.63 -2.01 -1.17
C TRP A 386 20.42 -1.09 -1.32
N ILE A 387 19.25 -1.61 -1.00
CA ILE A 387 18.02 -0.83 -0.82
C ILE A 387 17.52 -1.17 0.59
N PRO A 388 17.73 -0.30 1.59
CA PRO A 388 17.33 -0.53 2.98
C PRO A 388 15.83 -0.50 3.21
#